data_51cec7e30e5dcd48c8040bfb15661c15
#
_entry.id   51cec7e30e5dcd48c8040bfb15661c15
#
_cell.length_a   1.000
_cell.length_b   1.000
_cell.length_c   1.000
_cell.angle_alpha   90.00
_cell.angle_beta   90.00
_cell.angle_gamma   90.00
#
_symmetry.space_group_name_H-M   'P 1'
#
loop_
_entity.id
_entity.type
_entity.pdbx_description
1 polymer ?
#
loop_
_entity_poly.entity_id
_entity_poly.type
_entity_poly.pdbx_seq_one_letter_code
_entity_poly.pdbx_strand_id
1 'polypeptide(L)'
;MTANPPSAEDCLRVASERREELYDRAAATEAAGRLPEDLAESLSAEGFYGLWAPSDVGGAEAPAADAMRVIETLAEGDASVAWCVFIGITSTLPLSSLSENARREIFASPGARLAGVFEPSGTA
;
A
#
# COMPACT_ATOMS: atom_id res chain seq x y z
N MET A 1 -13.06 -20.36 -2.96
CA MET A 1 -12.46 -19.92 -1.69
C MET A 1 -11.52 -18.78 -1.98
N THR A 2 -11.91 -17.56 -1.68
CA THR A 2 -11.00 -16.42 -1.73
C THR A 2 -10.06 -16.53 -0.53
N ALA A 3 -8.74 -16.50 -0.77
CA ALA A 3 -7.78 -16.44 0.30
C ALA A 3 -8.03 -15.16 1.13
N ASN A 4 -7.88 -15.24 2.45
CA ASN A 4 -7.93 -14.05 3.28
C ASN A 4 -6.88 -13.04 2.80
N PRO A 5 -7.18 -11.74 2.83
CA PRO A 5 -6.17 -10.73 2.54
C PRO A 5 -4.98 -10.89 3.50
N PRO A 6 -3.75 -10.56 3.05
CA PRO A 6 -2.58 -10.56 3.93
C PRO A 6 -2.81 -9.68 5.15
N SER A 7 -2.49 -10.19 6.32
CA SER A 7 -2.57 -9.44 7.57
C SER A 7 -1.39 -8.45 7.70
N ALA A 8 -1.48 -7.52 8.66
CA ALA A 8 -0.34 -6.65 8.99
C ALA A 8 0.90 -7.45 9.45
N GLU A 9 0.70 -8.58 10.11
CA GLU A 9 1.79 -9.48 10.51
C GLU A 9 2.47 -10.14 9.31
N ASP A 10 1.70 -10.57 8.30
CA ASP A 10 2.24 -11.09 7.04
C ASP A 10 3.04 -10.00 6.31
N CYS A 11 2.49 -8.79 6.20
CA CYS A 11 3.18 -7.66 5.60
C CYS A 11 4.47 -7.30 6.36
N LEU A 12 4.46 -7.34 7.69
CA LEU A 12 5.64 -7.07 8.51
C LEU A 12 6.76 -8.08 8.26
N ARG A 13 6.40 -9.36 8.18
CA ARG A 13 7.34 -10.43 7.86
C ARG A 13 7.95 -10.23 6.47
N VAL A 14 7.11 -9.98 5.46
CA VAL A 14 7.56 -9.75 4.08
C VAL A 14 8.43 -8.48 3.99
N ALA A 15 8.05 -7.39 4.65
CA ALA A 15 8.86 -6.17 4.70
C ALA A 15 10.27 -6.42 5.25
N SER A 16 10.37 -7.24 6.32
CA SER A 16 11.65 -7.63 6.90
C SER A 16 12.51 -8.47 5.95
N GLU A 17 11.89 -9.40 5.23
CA GLU A 17 12.55 -10.26 4.24
C GLU A 17 13.06 -9.46 3.03
N ARG A 18 12.36 -8.41 2.64
CA ARG A 18 12.69 -7.59 1.47
C ARG A 18 13.68 -6.45 1.75
N ARG A 19 14.09 -6.24 2.99
CA ARG A 19 14.93 -5.09 3.38
C ARG A 19 16.18 -4.96 2.53
N GLU A 20 16.94 -6.03 2.35
CA GLU A 20 18.18 -6.03 1.56
C GLU A 20 17.91 -5.73 0.07
N GLU A 21 16.90 -6.36 -0.52
CA GLU A 21 16.49 -6.09 -1.90
C GLU A 21 16.12 -4.62 -2.12
N LEU A 22 15.33 -4.05 -1.21
CA LEU A 22 14.90 -2.65 -1.29
C LEU A 22 16.10 -1.70 -1.19
N TYR A 23 17.02 -1.97 -0.26
CA TYR A 23 18.24 -1.20 -0.11
C TYR A 23 19.11 -1.22 -1.37
N ASP A 24 19.31 -2.40 -1.95
CA ASP A 24 20.11 -2.56 -3.18
C ASP A 24 19.48 -1.85 -4.40
N ARG A 25 18.16 -1.74 -4.42
CA ARG A 25 17.40 -1.07 -5.50
C ARG A 25 17.21 0.43 -5.29
N ALA A 26 17.49 0.96 -4.10
CA ALA A 26 17.15 2.34 -3.72
C ALA A 26 17.73 3.39 -4.69
N ALA A 27 19.01 3.27 -5.06
CA ALA A 27 19.63 4.20 -6.00
C ALA A 27 18.98 4.20 -7.40
N ALA A 28 18.56 3.03 -7.88
CA ALA A 28 17.87 2.91 -9.17
C ALA A 28 16.44 3.49 -9.10
N THR A 29 15.75 3.27 -7.98
CA THR A 29 14.43 3.84 -7.71
C THR A 29 14.48 5.37 -7.67
N GLU A 30 15.48 5.93 -6.98
CA GLU A 30 15.71 7.38 -6.90
C GLU A 30 16.02 7.97 -8.30
N ALA A 31 16.91 7.34 -9.05
CA ALA A 31 17.26 7.80 -10.39
C ALA A 31 16.07 7.77 -11.36
N ALA A 32 15.16 6.80 -11.22
CA ALA A 32 13.93 6.72 -12.00
C ALA A 32 12.89 7.77 -11.63
N GLY A 33 12.98 8.38 -10.43
CA GLY A 33 12.00 9.35 -9.91
C GLY A 33 10.60 8.76 -9.67
N ARG A 34 10.47 7.43 -9.64
CA ARG A 34 9.22 6.70 -9.40
C ARG A 34 9.53 5.26 -8.97
N LEU A 35 8.55 4.60 -8.34
CA LEU A 35 8.67 3.16 -8.12
C LEU A 35 8.72 2.42 -9.46
N PRO A 36 9.68 1.51 -9.65
CA PRO A 36 9.65 0.57 -10.77
C PRO A 36 8.34 -0.23 -10.78
N GLU A 37 7.77 -0.48 -11.95
CA GLU A 37 6.45 -1.13 -12.08
C GLU A 37 6.44 -2.52 -11.43
N ASP A 38 7.47 -3.32 -11.66
CA ASP A 38 7.61 -4.64 -11.04
C ASP A 38 7.60 -4.60 -9.51
N LEU A 39 8.22 -3.58 -8.93
CA LEU A 39 8.23 -3.37 -7.48
C LEU A 39 6.85 -2.95 -6.99
N ALA A 40 6.19 -2.01 -7.67
CA ALA A 40 4.85 -1.58 -7.31
C ALA A 40 3.82 -2.72 -7.41
N GLU A 41 3.92 -3.55 -8.46
CA GLU A 41 3.07 -4.73 -8.62
C GLU A 41 3.30 -5.77 -7.53
N SER A 42 4.56 -6.08 -7.20
CA SER A 42 4.86 -7.04 -6.14
C SER A 42 4.37 -6.58 -4.77
N LEU A 43 4.58 -5.31 -4.41
CA LEU A 43 4.07 -4.73 -3.17
C LEU A 43 2.52 -4.77 -3.10
N SER A 44 1.86 -4.57 -4.24
CA SER A 44 0.40 -4.70 -4.33
C SER A 44 -0.05 -6.15 -4.10
N ALA A 45 0.59 -7.10 -4.77
CA ALA A 45 0.29 -8.53 -4.63
C ALA A 45 0.53 -9.05 -3.21
N GLU A 46 1.52 -8.50 -2.51
CA GLU A 46 1.83 -8.80 -1.12
C GLU A 46 0.91 -8.13 -0.10
N GLY A 47 -0.03 -7.28 -0.55
CA GLY A 47 -1.09 -6.69 0.27
C GLY A 47 -0.74 -5.39 0.96
N PHE A 48 0.44 -4.81 0.74
CA PHE A 48 0.88 -3.60 1.44
C PHE A 48 -0.09 -2.43 1.28
N TYR A 49 -0.63 -2.21 0.08
CA TYR A 49 -1.57 -1.11 -0.17
C TYR A 49 -2.97 -1.32 0.43
N GLY A 50 -3.28 -2.57 0.84
CA GLY A 50 -4.56 -2.93 1.42
C GLY A 50 -4.62 -2.86 2.96
N LEU A 51 -3.56 -2.41 3.64
CA LEU A 51 -3.48 -2.46 5.11
C LEU A 51 -4.64 -1.76 5.81
N TRP A 52 -5.11 -0.62 5.31
CA TRP A 52 -6.27 0.11 5.86
C TRP A 52 -7.52 0.07 4.99
N ALA A 53 -7.46 -0.64 3.88
CA ALA A 53 -8.64 -0.78 3.04
C ALA A 53 -9.70 -1.64 3.75
N PRO A 54 -11.00 -1.38 3.49
CA PRO A 54 -12.09 -2.19 4.02
C PRO A 54 -12.01 -3.65 3.59
N SER A 55 -12.46 -4.55 4.45
CA SER A 55 -12.45 -6.01 4.19
C SER A 55 -13.35 -6.43 3.03
N ASP A 56 -14.42 -5.67 2.77
CA ASP A 56 -15.35 -5.92 1.63
C ASP A 56 -14.70 -5.70 0.25
N VAL A 57 -13.54 -5.06 0.20
CA VAL A 57 -12.71 -4.92 -1.01
C VAL A 57 -11.35 -5.62 -0.89
N GLY A 58 -11.23 -6.54 0.06
CA GLY A 58 -10.01 -7.35 0.25
C GLY A 58 -8.93 -6.66 1.08
N GLY A 59 -9.27 -5.64 1.85
CA GLY A 59 -8.36 -4.97 2.77
C GLY A 59 -8.21 -5.70 4.11
N ALA A 60 -7.14 -5.37 4.83
CA ALA A 60 -6.79 -5.99 6.10
C ALA A 60 -7.44 -5.31 7.32
N GLU A 61 -7.95 -4.07 7.19
CA GLU A 61 -8.47 -3.27 8.30
C GLU A 61 -7.51 -3.25 9.50
N ALA A 62 -6.21 -3.16 9.21
CA ALA A 62 -5.17 -3.32 10.22
C ALA A 62 -5.20 -2.20 11.27
N PRO A 63 -4.88 -2.50 12.55
CA PRO A 63 -4.65 -1.47 13.55
C PRO A 63 -3.57 -0.48 13.09
N ALA A 64 -3.75 0.81 13.38
CA ALA A 64 -2.84 1.85 12.93
C ALA A 64 -1.39 1.61 13.38
N ALA A 65 -1.19 1.14 14.61
CA ALA A 65 0.13 0.85 15.14
C ALA A 65 0.84 -0.27 14.34
N ASP A 66 0.11 -1.30 13.92
CA ASP A 66 0.67 -2.42 13.18
C ASP A 66 1.02 -2.01 11.74
N ALA A 67 0.15 -1.20 11.10
CA ALA A 67 0.46 -0.64 9.79
C ALA A 67 1.70 0.28 9.85
N MET A 68 1.84 1.10 10.90
CA MET A 68 3.04 1.94 11.06
C MET A 68 4.31 1.12 11.23
N ARG A 69 4.29 0.00 11.95
CA ARG A 69 5.43 -0.91 12.05
C ARG A 69 5.85 -1.47 10.68
N VAL A 70 4.88 -1.79 9.83
CA VAL A 70 5.16 -2.23 8.45
C VAL A 70 5.87 -1.13 7.67
N ILE A 71 5.38 0.12 7.77
CA ILE A 71 6.00 1.29 7.10
C ILE A 71 7.42 1.54 7.62
N GLU A 72 7.63 1.49 8.94
CA GLU A 72 8.97 1.63 9.54
C GLU A 72 9.93 0.57 9.01
N THR A 73 9.49 -0.69 8.94
CA THR A 73 10.31 -1.80 8.45
C THR A 73 10.65 -1.66 6.96
N LEU A 74 9.71 -1.21 6.13
CA LEU A 74 9.98 -0.89 4.72
C LEU A 74 11.01 0.25 4.60
N ALA A 75 10.89 1.27 5.46
CA ALA A 75 11.78 2.43 5.45
C ALA A 75 13.23 2.08 5.83
N GLU A 76 13.46 1.02 6.59
CA GLU A 76 14.81 0.50 6.85
C GLU A 76 15.50 -0.01 5.56
N GLY A 77 14.74 -0.44 4.57
CA GLY A 77 15.26 -0.80 3.25
C GLY A 77 15.32 0.40 2.30
N ASP A 78 14.18 1.06 2.10
CA ASP A 78 14.07 2.25 1.25
C ASP A 78 12.91 3.15 1.73
N ALA A 79 13.24 4.34 2.23
CA ALA A 79 12.27 5.30 2.72
C ALA A 79 11.34 5.84 1.61
N SER A 80 11.78 5.87 0.35
CA SER A 80 10.95 6.29 -0.79
C SER A 80 9.87 5.25 -1.09
N VAL A 81 10.20 3.97 -1.00
CA VAL A 81 9.24 2.86 -1.11
C VAL A 81 8.23 2.93 0.02
N ALA A 82 8.70 3.08 1.27
CA ALA A 82 7.83 3.19 2.43
C ALA A 82 6.88 4.38 2.32
N TRP A 83 7.35 5.52 1.81
CA TRP A 83 6.52 6.69 1.57
C TRP A 83 5.43 6.43 0.53
N CYS A 84 5.76 5.79 -0.59
CA CYS A 84 4.77 5.44 -1.61
C CYS A 84 3.68 4.50 -1.08
N VAL A 85 4.07 3.49 -0.29
CA VAL A 85 3.12 2.60 0.38
C VAL A 85 2.27 3.38 1.39
N PHE A 86 2.88 4.25 2.21
CA PHE A 86 2.16 5.08 3.18
C PHE A 86 1.10 5.97 2.52
N ILE A 87 1.44 6.66 1.43
CA ILE A 87 0.46 7.45 0.66
C ILE A 87 -0.66 6.56 0.11
N GLY A 88 -0.32 5.37 -0.38
CA GLY A 88 -1.31 4.41 -0.87
C GLY A 88 -2.30 3.99 0.22
N ILE A 89 -1.83 3.61 1.40
CA ILE A 89 -2.71 3.17 2.51
C ILE A 89 -3.53 4.32 3.09
N THR A 90 -2.96 5.52 3.24
CA THR A 90 -3.72 6.69 3.72
C THR A 90 -4.80 7.13 2.74
N SER A 91 -4.58 6.92 1.45
CA SER A 91 -5.57 7.19 0.41
C SER A 91 -6.79 6.27 0.45
N THR A 92 -6.73 5.18 1.23
CA THR A 92 -7.89 4.29 1.45
C THR A 92 -8.84 4.80 2.54
N LEU A 93 -8.43 5.74 3.39
CA LEU A 93 -9.24 6.24 4.51
C LEU A 93 -10.62 6.78 4.08
N PRO A 94 -10.74 7.56 2.97
CA PRO A 94 -12.05 8.06 2.54
C PRO A 94 -13.01 6.96 2.05
N LEU A 95 -12.52 5.75 1.78
CA LEU A 95 -13.35 4.64 1.30
C LEU A 95 -14.47 4.28 2.26
N SER A 96 -14.26 4.46 3.57
CA SER A 96 -15.29 4.20 4.58
C SER A 96 -16.55 5.06 4.40
N SER A 97 -16.42 6.24 3.75
CA SER A 97 -17.51 7.16 3.45
C SER A 97 -18.25 6.83 2.16
N LEU A 98 -17.75 5.90 1.36
CA LEU A 98 -18.37 5.49 0.10
C LEU A 98 -19.32 4.32 0.32
N SER A 99 -20.31 4.19 -0.59
CA SER A 99 -21.15 2.99 -0.62
C SER A 99 -20.34 1.75 -0.99
N GLU A 100 -20.80 0.58 -0.57
CA GLU A 100 -20.17 -0.70 -0.90
C GLU A 100 -20.01 -0.90 -2.42
N ASN A 101 -21.03 -0.52 -3.21
CA ASN A 101 -20.96 -0.60 -4.66
C ASN A 101 -19.87 0.30 -5.25
N ALA A 102 -19.72 1.52 -4.75
CA ALA A 102 -18.67 2.43 -5.21
C ALA A 102 -17.27 1.89 -4.87
N ARG A 103 -17.08 1.33 -3.67
CA ARG A 103 -15.81 0.70 -3.29
C ARG A 103 -15.48 -0.48 -4.20
N ARG A 104 -16.44 -1.36 -4.47
CA ARG A 104 -16.25 -2.50 -5.37
C ARG A 104 -15.92 -2.09 -6.80
N GLU A 105 -16.52 -1.00 -7.29
CA GLU A 105 -16.20 -0.46 -8.61
C GLU A 105 -14.75 0.04 -8.68
N ILE A 106 -14.28 0.78 -7.67
CA ILE A 106 -12.89 1.26 -7.58
C ILE A 106 -11.88 0.10 -7.60
N PHE A 107 -12.18 -0.98 -6.88
CA PHE A 107 -11.31 -2.15 -6.76
C PHE A 107 -11.65 -3.28 -7.74
N ALA A 108 -12.47 -3.04 -8.76
CA ALA A 108 -12.81 -4.05 -9.77
C ALA A 108 -11.62 -4.52 -10.60
N SER A 109 -10.61 -3.67 -10.77
CA SER A 109 -9.39 -4.01 -11.49
C SER A 109 -8.37 -4.69 -10.56
N PRO A 110 -7.81 -5.85 -10.94
CA PRO A 110 -6.73 -6.46 -10.18
C PRO A 110 -5.54 -5.50 -10.00
N GLY A 111 -5.01 -5.44 -8.78
CA GLY A 111 -3.88 -4.56 -8.47
C GLY A 111 -4.21 -3.08 -8.40
N ALA A 112 -5.49 -2.69 -8.31
CA ALA A 112 -5.88 -1.31 -8.11
C ALA A 112 -5.19 -0.73 -6.87
N ARG A 113 -4.58 0.44 -7.05
CA ARG A 113 -3.87 1.19 -6.00
C ARG A 113 -4.43 2.61 -5.96
N LEU A 114 -4.59 3.14 -4.78
CA LEU A 114 -5.01 4.52 -4.60
C LEU A 114 -3.79 5.42 -4.39
N ALA A 115 -3.89 6.64 -4.86
CA ALA A 115 -2.95 7.70 -4.57
C ALA A 115 -3.74 8.99 -4.28
N GLY A 116 -3.25 9.78 -3.34
CA GLY A 116 -3.90 11.01 -2.93
C GLY A 116 -2.94 12.18 -2.87
N VAL A 117 -3.47 13.36 -3.06
CA VAL A 117 -2.78 14.63 -2.85
C VAL A 117 -3.59 15.43 -1.84
N PHE A 118 -2.94 15.87 -0.76
CA PHE A 118 -3.56 16.69 0.28
C PHE A 118 -3.52 18.19 -0.05
N GLU A 119 -3.66 18.54 -1.31
CA GLU A 119 -3.77 19.89 -1.78
C GLU A 119 -5.18 20.12 -2.35
N PRO A 120 -5.96 21.06 -1.80
CA PRO A 120 -7.33 21.33 -2.25
C PRO A 120 -7.31 22.12 -3.57
N SER A 121 -7.02 21.45 -4.68
CA SER A 121 -6.99 22.03 -6.02
C SER A 121 -8.21 21.67 -6.89
N GLY A 122 -9.11 20.85 -6.36
CA GLY A 122 -10.34 20.48 -7.06
C GLY A 122 -11.39 21.59 -7.05
N THR A 123 -12.18 21.67 -8.14
CA THR A 123 -13.42 22.47 -8.21
C THR A 123 -14.62 21.54 -8.23
N ALA A 124 -15.62 21.84 -7.39
CA ALA A 124 -16.89 21.13 -7.38
C ALA A 124 -17.88 21.76 -8.36
#